data_4e306346170e68807abbfc91f7453c71
#
_entry.id   4e306346170e68807abbfc91f7453c71
#
_cell.length_a   1.000
_cell.length_b   1.000
_cell.length_c   1.000
_cell.angle_alpha   90.00
_cell.angle_beta   90.00
_cell.angle_gamma   90.00
#
_symmetry.space_group_name_H-M   'P 1'
#
loop_
_entity.id
_entity.type
_entity.pdbx_description
1 polymer ?
#
loop_
_entity_poly.entity_id
_entity_poly.type
_entity_poly.pdbx_seq_one_letter_code
_entity_poly.pdbx_strand_id
1 'polypeptide(L)'
;MTKADIVNEISRTTGIEKVAVQATVEAFMDTIKGSVVEGKNVYLRGFGSFIVKKRAEKTARNISKNVTIKIPEHFIPSFKPSKSFVNEVKGSVKK
;
A
#
# COMPACT_ATOMS: atom_id res chain seq x y z
N MET A 1 3.82 -1.49 13.52
CA MET A 1 3.64 -2.91 13.20
C MET A 1 4.42 -3.26 11.95
N THR A 2 5.26 -4.28 12.04
CA THR A 2 6.09 -4.73 10.93
C THR A 2 5.51 -6.01 10.31
N LYS A 3 6.12 -6.49 9.22
CA LYS A 3 5.73 -7.77 8.61
C LYS A 3 5.81 -8.91 9.63
N ALA A 4 6.87 -8.94 10.44
CA ALA A 4 7.03 -9.96 11.47
C ALA A 4 5.91 -9.92 12.51
N ASP A 5 5.49 -8.72 12.90
CA ASP A 5 4.37 -8.53 13.83
C ASP A 5 3.06 -9.03 13.25
N ILE A 6 2.84 -8.77 11.96
CA ILE A 6 1.64 -9.22 11.25
C ILE A 6 1.62 -10.76 11.19
N VAL A 7 2.74 -11.37 10.84
CA VAL A 7 2.87 -12.84 10.78
C VAL A 7 2.57 -13.46 12.14
N ASN A 8 3.15 -12.91 13.21
CA ASN A 8 2.92 -13.39 14.57
C ASN A 8 1.44 -13.27 14.97
N GLU A 9 0.83 -12.15 14.67
CA GLU A 9 -0.59 -11.90 15.01
C GLU A 9 -1.52 -12.86 14.26
N ILE A 10 -1.28 -13.08 12.97
CA ILE A 10 -2.10 -14.01 12.17
C ILE A 10 -1.92 -15.43 12.67
N SER A 11 -0.68 -15.85 12.95
CA SER A 11 -0.42 -17.19 13.49
C SER A 11 -1.15 -17.41 14.82
N ARG A 12 -1.12 -16.39 15.69
CA ARG A 12 -1.79 -16.45 16.99
C ARG A 12 -3.30 -16.57 16.86
N THR A 13 -3.92 -15.82 15.95
CA THR A 13 -5.37 -15.77 15.81
C THR A 13 -5.96 -16.92 15.01
N THR A 14 -5.19 -17.48 14.08
CA THR A 14 -5.67 -18.54 13.18
C THR A 14 -5.20 -19.94 13.59
N GLY A 15 -4.14 -20.02 14.38
CA GLY A 15 -3.52 -21.30 14.71
C GLY A 15 -2.66 -21.88 13.60
N ILE A 16 -2.45 -21.15 12.51
CA ILE A 16 -1.61 -21.58 11.41
C ILE A 16 -0.14 -21.35 11.78
N GLU A 17 0.73 -22.26 11.42
CA GLU A 17 2.17 -22.14 11.70
C GLU A 17 2.77 -20.88 11.10
N LYS A 18 3.70 -20.26 11.82
CA LYS A 18 4.35 -19.02 11.38
C LYS A 18 5.02 -19.14 10.01
N VAL A 19 5.64 -20.28 9.73
CA VAL A 19 6.29 -20.51 8.43
C VAL A 19 5.27 -20.42 7.29
N ALA A 20 4.13 -21.06 7.47
CA ALA A 20 3.05 -21.04 6.46
C ALA A 20 2.44 -19.65 6.32
N VAL A 21 2.24 -18.95 7.45
CA VAL A 21 1.71 -17.58 7.44
C VAL A 21 2.68 -16.65 6.73
N GLN A 22 3.96 -16.74 7.04
CA GLN A 22 4.97 -15.89 6.41
C GLN A 22 5.02 -16.08 4.90
N ALA A 23 5.01 -17.32 4.45
CA ALA A 23 4.98 -17.62 3.01
C ALA A 23 3.75 -17.04 2.34
N THR A 24 2.59 -17.16 2.98
CA THR A 24 1.33 -16.63 2.46
C THR A 24 1.33 -15.10 2.42
N VAL A 25 1.79 -14.45 3.47
CA VAL A 25 1.85 -12.98 3.54
C VAL A 25 2.80 -12.44 2.46
N GLU A 26 3.95 -13.06 2.29
CA GLU A 26 4.92 -12.64 1.28
C GLU A 26 4.37 -12.85 -0.13
N ALA A 27 3.73 -13.99 -0.38
CA ALA A 27 3.10 -14.27 -1.68
C ALA A 27 1.96 -13.29 -1.97
N PHE A 28 1.18 -12.92 -0.96
CA PHE A 28 0.11 -11.95 -1.07
C PHE A 28 0.64 -10.57 -1.53
N MET A 29 1.68 -10.10 -0.87
CA MET A 29 2.30 -8.82 -1.23
C MET A 29 2.92 -8.86 -2.62
N ASP A 30 3.60 -9.94 -2.96
CA ASP A 30 4.22 -10.11 -4.28
C ASP A 30 3.16 -10.16 -5.39
N THR A 31 2.04 -10.81 -5.14
CA THR A 31 0.94 -10.92 -6.11
C THR A 31 0.33 -9.54 -6.39
N ILE A 32 0.08 -8.75 -5.33
CA ILE A 32 -0.44 -7.39 -5.46
C ILE A 32 0.55 -6.52 -6.21
N LYS A 33 1.81 -6.58 -5.83
CA LYS A 33 2.90 -5.82 -6.44
C LYS A 33 3.01 -6.12 -7.93
N GLY A 34 2.99 -7.42 -8.29
CA GLY A 34 3.06 -7.84 -9.68
C GLY A 34 1.89 -7.34 -10.52
N SER A 35 0.68 -7.35 -9.95
CA SER A 35 -0.51 -6.85 -10.65
C SER A 35 -0.40 -5.34 -10.92
N VAL A 36 -0.02 -4.58 -9.90
CA VAL A 36 0.11 -3.12 -10.02
C VAL A 36 1.23 -2.75 -10.99
N VAL A 37 2.35 -3.48 -10.97
CA VAL A 37 3.45 -3.28 -11.92
C VAL A 37 2.97 -3.45 -13.36
N GLU A 38 2.04 -4.38 -13.60
CA GLU A 38 1.44 -4.60 -14.93
C GLU A 38 0.35 -3.57 -15.27
N GLY A 39 0.09 -2.62 -14.40
CA GLY A 39 -0.95 -1.61 -14.62
C GLY A 39 -2.35 -2.06 -14.27
N LYS A 40 -2.48 -3.17 -13.53
CA LYS A 40 -3.78 -3.72 -13.13
C LYS A 40 -4.08 -3.40 -11.67
N ASN A 41 -5.24 -2.82 -11.42
CA ASN A 41 -5.68 -2.51 -10.07
C ASN A 41 -6.10 -3.78 -9.33
N VAL A 42 -5.93 -3.78 -8.01
CA VAL A 42 -6.35 -4.87 -7.13
C VAL A 42 -7.41 -4.35 -6.17
N TYR A 43 -8.56 -5.02 -6.14
CA TYR A 43 -9.68 -4.63 -5.29
C TYR A 43 -9.90 -5.67 -4.20
N LEU A 44 -9.82 -5.23 -2.94
CA LEU A 44 -10.00 -6.09 -1.77
C LEU A 44 -11.23 -5.61 -1.01
N ARG A 45 -12.33 -6.32 -1.19
CA ARG A 45 -13.61 -5.96 -0.62
C ARG A 45 -13.54 -5.77 0.90
N GLY A 46 -14.04 -4.63 1.36
CA GLY A 46 -14.05 -4.30 2.78
C GLY A 46 -12.71 -3.78 3.33
N PHE A 47 -11.67 -3.81 2.52
CA PHE A 47 -10.35 -3.33 2.92
C PHE A 47 -9.94 -2.09 2.13
N GLY A 48 -9.84 -2.22 0.82
CA GLY A 48 -9.45 -1.12 -0.03
C GLY A 48 -8.97 -1.60 -1.39
N SER A 49 -8.36 -0.69 -2.13
CA SER A 49 -7.87 -0.98 -3.48
C SER A 49 -6.45 -0.50 -3.64
N PHE A 50 -5.64 -1.31 -4.29
CA PHE A 50 -4.31 -0.91 -4.73
C PHE A 50 -4.44 -0.51 -6.19
N ILE A 51 -4.21 0.74 -6.50
CA ILE A 51 -4.45 1.31 -7.82
C ILE A 51 -3.19 1.92 -8.39
N VAL A 52 -3.15 1.98 -9.72
CA VAL A 52 -2.12 2.71 -10.44
C VAL A 52 -2.61 4.14 -10.59
N LYS A 53 -1.85 5.07 -10.06
CA LYS A 53 -2.20 6.49 -10.09
C LYS A 53 -1.19 7.24 -10.94
N LYS A 54 -1.70 8.08 -11.82
CA LYS A 54 -0.86 8.93 -12.66
C LYS A 54 -0.52 10.20 -11.92
N ARG A 55 0.78 10.47 -11.79
CA ARG A 55 1.26 11.74 -11.25
C ARG A 55 1.59 12.65 -12.42
N ALA A 56 0.96 13.81 -12.44
CA ALA A 56 1.20 14.80 -13.48
C ALA A 56 2.62 15.35 -13.39
N GLU A 57 3.10 15.89 -14.48
CA GLU A 57 4.37 16.58 -14.53
C GLU A 57 4.42 17.68 -13.47
N LYS A 58 5.52 17.78 -12.79
CA LYS A 58 5.66 18.72 -11.68
C LYS A 58 6.99 19.44 -11.78
N THR A 59 6.99 20.74 -11.47
CA THR A 59 8.20 21.54 -11.41
C THR A 59 8.58 21.71 -9.95
N ALA A 60 9.80 21.31 -9.62
CA ALA A 60 10.35 21.49 -8.28
C ALA A 60 11.58 22.38 -8.36
N ARG A 61 11.82 23.15 -7.30
CA ARG A 61 12.97 24.04 -7.24
C ARG A 61 13.98 23.52 -6.22
N ASN A 62 15.22 23.38 -6.67
CA ASN A 62 16.31 23.02 -5.77
C ASN A 62 16.85 24.30 -5.16
N ILE A 63 16.54 24.53 -3.89
CA ILE A 63 16.91 25.76 -3.18
C ILE A 63 18.41 25.95 -3.07
N SER A 64 19.16 24.88 -2.80
CA SER A 64 20.60 24.97 -2.60
C SER A 64 21.37 25.29 -3.88
N LYS A 65 20.88 24.85 -5.03
CA LYS A 65 21.51 25.14 -6.33
C LYS A 65 20.79 26.22 -7.11
N ASN A 66 19.65 26.66 -6.61
CA ASN A 66 18.81 27.66 -7.29
C ASN A 66 18.45 27.25 -8.73
N VAL A 67 18.21 25.96 -8.93
CA VAL A 67 17.88 25.39 -10.24
C VAL A 67 16.45 24.85 -10.21
N THR A 68 15.74 25.00 -11.32
CA THR A 68 14.42 24.42 -11.49
C THR A 68 14.57 22.99 -12.01
N ILE A 69 13.98 22.05 -11.30
CA ILE A 69 13.99 20.63 -11.69
C ILE A 69 12.59 20.27 -12.18
N LYS A 70 12.53 19.66 -13.34
CA LYS A 70 11.29 19.21 -13.93
C LYS A 70 11.13 17.71 -13.69
N ILE A 71 10.08 17.34 -12.96
CA ILE A 71 9.77 15.94 -12.70
C ILE A 71 8.74 15.51 -13.74
N PRO A 72 9.07 14.56 -14.63
CA PRO A 72 8.15 14.16 -15.68
C PRO A 72 6.94 13.41 -15.12
N GLU A 73 5.90 13.35 -15.92
CA GLU A 73 4.71 12.55 -15.65
C GLU A 73 5.10 11.08 -15.45
N HIS A 74 4.54 10.44 -14.43
CA HIS A 74 4.84 9.05 -14.13
C HIS A 74 3.69 8.38 -13.37
N PHE A 75 3.74 7.05 -13.28
CA PHE A 75 2.73 6.27 -12.56
C PHE A 75 3.30 5.78 -11.25
N ILE A 76 2.48 5.78 -10.21
CA ILE A 76 2.85 5.29 -8.88
C ILE A 76 1.77 4.34 -8.34
N PRO A 77 2.14 3.40 -7.46
CA PRO A 77 1.14 2.65 -6.74
C PRO A 77 0.49 3.53 -5.67
N SER A 78 -0.80 3.34 -5.44
CA SER A 78 -1.52 4.06 -4.41
C SER A 78 -2.53 3.12 -3.74
N PHE A 79 -2.71 3.29 -2.44
CA PHE A 79 -3.72 2.53 -1.70
C PHE A 79 -4.90 3.44 -1.38
N LYS A 80 -6.09 3.01 -1.79
CA LYS A 80 -7.32 3.71 -1.48
C LYS A 80 -8.13 2.85 -0.52
N PRO A 81 -8.26 3.23 0.76
CA PRO A 81 -9.00 2.42 1.73
C PRO A 81 -10.49 2.40 1.39
N SER A 82 -11.17 1.31 1.77
CA SER A 82 -12.61 1.20 1.59
C SER A 82 -13.32 2.19 2.51
N LYS A 83 -14.54 2.52 2.16
CA LYS A 83 -15.35 3.45 2.96
C LYS A 83 -15.57 2.94 4.38
N SER A 84 -15.82 1.65 4.55
CA SER A 84 -15.99 1.05 5.86
C SER A 84 -14.72 1.12 6.70
N PHE A 85 -13.55 0.91 6.09
CA PHE A 85 -12.27 1.02 6.75
C PHE A 85 -12.03 2.47 7.22
N VAL A 86 -12.29 3.44 6.35
CA VAL A 86 -12.16 4.87 6.70
C VAL A 86 -13.05 5.22 7.88
N ASN A 87 -14.30 4.78 7.84
CA ASN A 87 -15.26 5.08 8.90
C ASN A 87 -14.86 4.47 10.25
N GLU A 88 -14.34 3.25 10.24
CA GLU A 88 -13.86 2.59 11.46
C GLU A 88 -12.69 3.36 12.08
N VAL A 89 -11.77 3.83 11.28
CA VAL A 89 -10.62 4.61 11.77
C VAL A 89 -11.09 5.94 12.33
N LYS A 90 -12.01 6.62 11.67
CA LYS A 90 -12.57 7.89 12.16
C LYS A 90 -13.26 7.73 13.49
N GLY A 91 -13.92 6.60 13.72
CA GLY A 91 -14.65 6.32 14.95
C GLY A 91 -13.76 5.93 16.12
N SER A 92 -12.60 5.31 15.86
CA SER A 92 -11.75 4.77 16.93
C SER A 92 -10.51 5.61 17.23
N VAL A 93 -9.99 6.34 16.26
CA VAL A 93 -8.81 7.19 16.48
C VAL A 93 -9.24 8.64 16.64
N LYS A 94 -9.11 9.16 17.86
CA LYS A 94 -9.41 10.55 18.15
C LYS A 94 -8.13 11.31 18.40
N LYS A 95 -8.01 12.45 17.77
CA LYS A 95 -6.88 13.35 18.01
C LYS A 95 -7.17 14.30 19.16
#